data_b94d0ff3d5b49adf78333f2fc0cafcc5
#
_entry.id   b94d0ff3d5b49adf78333f2fc0cafcc5
#
_cell.length_a   1.000
_cell.length_b   1.000
_cell.length_c   1.000
_cell.angle_alpha   90.00
_cell.angle_beta   90.00
_cell.angle_gamma   90.00
#
_symmetry.space_group_name_H-M   'P 1'
#
loop_
_entity.id
_entity.type
_entity.pdbx_description
1 polymer ?
#
loop_
_entity_poly.entity_id
_entity_poly.type
_entity_poly.pdbx_seq_one_letter_code
_entity_poly.pdbx_strand_id
1 'polypeptide(L)'
;MLATFSPWMATEMKVQVPDRKIMIMETRYSYRWEMSGTKDTNISKKYPYTEAGQAKYTADLVTMLHKYSDSVNGLFWWCAEQNEYGLDWNTQRVVDSWWQASLVDNENGKILQATYELPKFK
;
A
#
# COMPACT_ATOMS: atom_id res chain seq x y z
N MET A 1 5.26 5.82 -4.83
CA MET A 1 4.29 6.95 -4.81
C MET A 1 3.09 6.49 -4.01
N LEU A 2 2.91 7.01 -2.80
CA LEU A 2 1.70 6.76 -2.04
C LEU A 2 0.54 7.29 -2.86
N ALA A 3 -0.45 6.44 -3.15
CA ALA A 3 -1.74 6.95 -3.50
C ALA A 3 -2.21 7.74 -2.27
N THR A 4 -1.90 9.03 -2.24
CA THR A 4 -2.36 9.92 -1.19
C THR A 4 -3.85 10.11 -1.37
N PHE A 5 -4.64 9.24 -0.72
CA PHE A 5 -6.04 9.55 -0.54
C PHE A 5 -6.11 10.89 0.18
N SER A 6 -6.56 11.89 -0.55
CA SER A 6 -6.79 13.22 0.04
C SER A 6 -8.23 13.26 0.60
N PRO A 7 -8.42 13.58 1.87
CA PRO A 7 -9.76 13.82 2.42
C PRO A 7 -10.58 14.82 1.61
N TRP A 8 -9.91 15.76 0.96
CA TRP A 8 -10.53 16.72 0.03
C TRP A 8 -11.20 15.99 -1.16
N MET A 9 -10.58 14.95 -1.72
CA MET A 9 -11.19 14.17 -2.83
C MET A 9 -12.52 13.56 -2.42
N ALA A 10 -12.63 13.01 -1.21
CA ALA A 10 -13.89 12.42 -0.74
C ALA A 10 -14.99 13.48 -0.60
N THR A 11 -14.65 14.67 -0.11
CA THR A 11 -15.58 15.78 0.04
C THR A 11 -16.02 16.28 -1.32
N GLU A 12 -15.09 16.51 -2.24
CA GLU A 12 -15.39 17.01 -3.58
C GLU A 12 -16.24 16.01 -4.38
N MET A 13 -15.95 14.72 -4.31
CA MET A 13 -16.74 13.67 -4.97
C MET A 13 -18.19 13.66 -4.48
N LYS A 14 -18.43 13.86 -3.18
CA LYS A 14 -19.81 13.95 -2.64
C LYS A 14 -20.60 15.12 -3.23
N VAL A 15 -19.92 16.23 -3.51
CA VAL A 15 -20.55 17.41 -4.10
C VAL A 15 -20.81 17.22 -5.60
N GLN A 16 -19.79 16.76 -6.33
CA GLN A 16 -19.84 16.70 -7.80
C GLN A 16 -20.61 15.49 -8.32
N VAL A 17 -20.50 14.34 -7.65
CA VAL A 17 -21.09 13.06 -8.07
C VAL A 17 -21.57 12.24 -6.85
N PRO A 18 -22.64 12.69 -6.17
CA PRO A 18 -23.07 12.17 -4.87
C PRO A 18 -23.40 10.68 -4.87
N ASP A 19 -23.83 10.14 -6.01
CA ASP A 19 -24.21 8.73 -6.18
C ASP A 19 -23.01 7.82 -6.52
N ARG A 20 -21.80 8.37 -6.58
CA ARG A 20 -20.59 7.62 -6.92
C ARG A 20 -19.69 7.46 -5.70
N LYS A 21 -18.94 6.37 -5.70
CA LYS A 21 -17.95 6.08 -4.65
C LYS A 21 -16.55 5.97 -5.25
N ILE A 22 -15.56 6.31 -4.43
CA ILE A 22 -14.15 6.22 -4.77
C ILE A 22 -13.68 4.79 -4.54
N MET A 23 -12.91 4.27 -5.48
CA MET A 23 -12.17 3.02 -5.34
C MET A 23 -10.67 3.33 -5.46
N ILE A 24 -9.90 2.95 -4.45
CA ILE A 24 -8.44 3.08 -4.45
C ILE A 24 -7.89 1.84 -5.12
N MET A 25 -7.43 1.98 -6.37
CA MET A 25 -7.02 0.85 -7.20
C MET A 25 -5.62 0.35 -6.90
N GLU A 26 -4.76 1.19 -6.30
CA GLU A 26 -3.40 0.82 -5.97
C GLU A 26 -3.00 1.42 -4.64
N THR A 27 -2.56 0.58 -3.74
CA THR A 27 -1.83 0.96 -2.53
C THR A 27 -0.81 -0.11 -2.21
N ARG A 28 0.26 0.27 -1.53
CA ARG A 28 1.29 -0.64 -1.04
C ARG A 28 2.11 0.03 0.04
N TYR A 29 2.82 -0.76 0.82
CA TYR A 29 3.85 -0.29 1.72
C TYR A 29 4.90 -1.38 1.94
N SER A 30 6.18 -1.01 1.90
CA SER A 30 7.28 -1.97 1.99
C SER A 30 7.44 -2.52 3.41
N TYR A 31 7.73 -3.82 3.51
CA TYR A 31 7.98 -4.49 4.79
C TYR A 31 9.48 -4.76 5.06
N ARG A 32 10.37 -4.46 4.11
CA ARG A 32 11.82 -4.59 4.28
C ARG A 32 12.56 -3.36 3.77
N TRP A 33 12.52 -3.09 2.46
CA TRP A 33 13.26 -1.99 1.84
C TRP A 33 12.57 -1.48 0.58
N GLU A 34 12.96 -0.30 0.17
CA GLU A 34 12.63 0.26 -1.13
C GLU A 34 13.89 0.75 -1.83
N MET A 35 13.87 0.76 -3.15
CA MET A 35 14.98 1.23 -3.93
C MET A 35 15.30 2.70 -3.60
N SER A 36 16.59 3.01 -3.57
CA SER A 36 17.07 4.38 -3.35
C SER A 36 16.42 5.36 -4.34
N GLY A 37 15.98 6.49 -3.85
CA GLY A 37 15.29 7.52 -4.63
C GLY A 37 13.77 7.42 -4.63
N THR A 38 13.20 6.29 -4.22
CA THR A 38 11.75 6.14 -4.06
C THR A 38 11.29 6.30 -2.61
N LYS A 39 12.24 6.30 -1.69
CA LYS A 39 12.00 6.34 -0.25
C LYS A 39 11.50 7.71 0.21
N ASP A 40 10.28 7.73 0.74
CA ASP A 40 9.79 8.89 1.49
C ASP A 40 10.25 8.82 2.94
N THR A 41 11.26 9.62 3.27
CA THR A 41 11.86 9.64 4.60
C THR A 41 10.91 10.06 5.72
N ASN A 42 9.88 10.86 5.43
CA ASN A 42 8.90 11.29 6.44
C ASN A 42 7.97 10.13 6.79
N ILE A 43 7.47 9.43 5.80
CA ILE A 43 6.59 8.28 5.99
C ILE A 43 7.37 7.11 6.60
N SER A 44 8.57 6.83 6.11
CA SER A 44 9.38 5.72 6.63
C SER A 44 9.89 5.93 8.05
N LYS A 45 9.96 7.18 8.54
CA LYS A 45 10.18 7.45 9.96
C LYS A 45 8.98 7.05 10.83
N LYS A 46 7.76 7.30 10.34
CA LYS A 46 6.53 6.94 11.06
C LYS A 46 6.25 5.44 10.98
N TYR A 47 6.54 4.83 9.85
CA TYR A 47 6.32 3.42 9.57
C TYR A 47 7.64 2.82 9.05
N PRO A 48 8.51 2.30 9.93
CA PRO A 48 9.75 1.67 9.48
C PRO A 48 9.50 0.54 8.49
N TYR A 49 10.42 0.33 7.56
CA TYR A 49 10.33 -0.77 6.59
C TYR A 49 10.60 -2.11 7.27
N THR A 50 9.58 -2.58 7.98
CA THR A 50 9.51 -3.85 8.69
C THR A 50 8.10 -4.41 8.57
N GLU A 51 7.91 -5.69 8.86
CA GLU A 51 6.57 -6.30 8.91
C GLU A 51 5.62 -5.51 9.82
N ALA A 52 6.09 -5.14 11.01
CA ALA A 52 5.30 -4.34 11.96
C ALA A 52 4.99 -2.94 11.43
N GLY A 53 5.93 -2.31 10.73
CA GLY A 53 5.73 -1.00 10.11
C GLY A 53 4.74 -1.04 8.96
N GLN A 54 4.78 -2.08 8.12
CA GLN A 54 3.80 -2.33 7.08
C GLN A 54 2.40 -2.55 7.68
N ALA A 55 2.29 -3.40 8.70
CA ALA A 55 1.03 -3.66 9.38
C ALA A 55 0.44 -2.38 10.00
N LYS A 56 1.27 -1.59 10.69
CA LYS A 56 0.85 -0.31 11.25
C LYS A 56 0.38 0.68 10.18
N TYR A 57 1.11 0.80 9.07
CA TYR A 57 0.70 1.63 7.94
C TYR A 57 -0.67 1.20 7.42
N THR A 58 -0.87 -0.09 7.23
CA THR A 58 -2.12 -0.66 6.72
C THR A 58 -3.28 -0.41 7.69
N ALA A 59 -3.07 -0.61 8.99
CA ALA A 59 -4.06 -0.34 10.03
C ALA A 59 -4.46 1.15 10.08
N ASP A 60 -3.48 2.05 10.04
CA ASP A 60 -3.73 3.50 10.04
C ASP A 60 -4.45 3.93 8.75
N LEU A 61 -4.11 3.34 7.59
CA LEU A 61 -4.79 3.58 6.31
C LEU A 61 -6.25 3.14 6.38
N VAL A 62 -6.52 1.91 6.82
CA VAL A 62 -7.87 1.37 6.97
C VAL A 62 -8.69 2.22 7.93
N THR A 63 -8.13 2.59 9.07
CA THR A 63 -8.77 3.47 10.06
C THR A 63 -9.11 4.84 9.47
N MET A 64 -8.21 5.40 8.68
CA MET A 64 -8.46 6.67 7.99
C MET A 64 -9.58 6.53 6.97
N LEU A 65 -9.58 5.49 6.15
CA LEU A 65 -10.59 5.27 5.11
C LEU A 65 -11.98 5.00 5.69
N HIS A 66 -12.08 4.36 6.86
CA HIS A 66 -13.34 4.17 7.57
C HIS A 66 -14.08 5.49 7.83
N LYS A 67 -13.37 6.57 8.08
CA LYS A 67 -13.97 7.91 8.26
C LYS A 67 -14.69 8.41 7.00
N TYR A 68 -14.39 7.80 5.86
CA TYR A 68 -14.94 8.15 4.55
C TYR A 68 -15.70 6.99 3.91
N SER A 69 -16.19 6.04 4.70
CA SER A 69 -16.90 4.83 4.22
C SER A 69 -18.13 5.14 3.35
N ASP A 70 -18.74 6.33 3.55
CA ASP A 70 -19.81 6.82 2.67
C ASP A 70 -19.32 7.18 1.27
N SER A 71 -18.03 7.47 1.11
CA SER A 71 -17.45 7.95 -0.15
C SER A 71 -16.44 6.98 -0.75
N VAL A 72 -15.87 6.09 0.06
CA VAL A 72 -14.86 5.11 -0.38
C VAL A 72 -15.41 3.71 -0.16
N ASN A 73 -15.38 2.87 -1.20
CA ASN A 73 -15.92 1.50 -1.14
C ASN A 73 -14.96 0.42 -1.60
N GLY A 74 -13.74 0.77 -1.96
CA GLY A 74 -12.74 -0.21 -2.40
C GLY A 74 -11.31 0.22 -2.13
N LEU A 75 -10.50 -0.75 -1.74
CA LEU A 75 -9.07 -0.62 -1.52
C LEU A 75 -8.38 -1.87 -2.07
N PHE A 76 -7.46 -1.69 -3.01
CA PHE A 76 -6.69 -2.77 -3.62
C PHE A 76 -5.22 -2.64 -3.28
N TRP A 77 -4.64 -3.75 -2.83
CA TRP A 77 -3.20 -3.84 -2.58
C TRP A 77 -2.48 -4.23 -3.87
N TRP A 78 -1.47 -3.45 -4.24
CA TRP A 78 -0.65 -3.72 -5.41
C TRP A 78 0.35 -4.85 -5.14
N CYS A 79 0.42 -5.84 -6.02
CA CYS A 79 1.30 -7.01 -5.88
C CYS A 79 1.17 -7.69 -4.51
N ALA A 80 -0.07 -8.05 -4.13
CA ALA A 80 -0.34 -8.66 -2.81
C ALA A 80 0.39 -10.00 -2.61
N GLU A 81 0.53 -10.77 -3.68
CA GLU A 81 1.09 -12.12 -3.68
C GLU A 81 2.59 -12.18 -3.93
N GLN A 82 3.19 -11.12 -4.45
CA GLN A 82 4.61 -11.11 -4.80
C GLN A 82 5.23 -9.72 -4.71
N ASN A 83 6.56 -9.69 -4.64
CA ASN A 83 7.34 -8.47 -4.74
C ASN A 83 7.60 -8.10 -6.20
N GLU A 84 7.72 -6.81 -6.49
CA GLU A 84 8.16 -6.35 -7.81
C GLU A 84 9.66 -6.58 -7.99
N TYR A 85 10.03 -7.18 -9.10
CA TYR A 85 11.42 -7.42 -9.50
C TYR A 85 11.83 -6.48 -10.62
N GLY A 86 13.09 -6.07 -10.60
CA GLY A 86 13.70 -5.33 -11.69
C GLY A 86 14.33 -6.24 -12.73
N LEU A 87 14.63 -5.68 -13.89
CA LEU A 87 15.45 -6.28 -14.93
C LEU A 87 16.71 -5.44 -15.11
N ASP A 88 17.86 -6.06 -14.95
CA ASP A 88 19.13 -5.45 -15.38
C ASP A 88 19.23 -5.58 -16.91
N TRP A 89 19.03 -4.48 -17.60
CA TRP A 89 19.03 -4.42 -19.05
C TRP A 89 20.39 -4.76 -19.68
N ASN A 90 21.49 -4.58 -18.94
CA ASN A 90 22.83 -4.89 -19.45
C ASN A 90 23.10 -6.38 -19.43
N THR A 91 22.69 -7.05 -18.36
CA THR A 91 22.93 -8.49 -18.18
C THR A 91 21.75 -9.36 -18.58
N GLN A 92 20.59 -8.77 -18.86
CA GLN A 92 19.32 -9.43 -19.15
C GLN A 92 18.89 -10.40 -18.04
N ARG A 93 19.25 -10.11 -16.79
CA ARG A 93 18.94 -10.92 -15.63
C ARG A 93 17.94 -10.20 -14.74
N VAL A 94 17.05 -10.96 -14.16
CA VAL A 94 16.19 -10.49 -13.07
C VAL A 94 17.08 -10.22 -11.86
N VAL A 95 16.98 -9.01 -11.33
CA VAL A 95 17.68 -8.56 -10.12
C VAL A 95 16.74 -8.62 -8.92
N ASP A 96 17.26 -8.33 -7.73
CA ASP A 96 16.48 -8.26 -6.50
C ASP A 96 15.26 -7.34 -6.66
N SER A 97 14.21 -7.64 -5.90
CA SER A 97 12.97 -6.87 -5.98
C SER A 97 13.21 -5.39 -5.66
N TRP A 98 12.61 -4.52 -6.45
CA TRP A 98 12.68 -3.08 -6.23
C TRP A 98 11.94 -2.66 -4.97
N TRP A 99 10.81 -3.33 -4.70
CA TRP A 99 10.00 -3.13 -3.52
C TRP A 99 9.61 -4.46 -2.93
N GLN A 100 9.79 -4.57 -1.64
CA GLN A 100 9.31 -5.71 -0.89
C GLN A 100 8.02 -5.31 -0.15
N ALA A 101 6.94 -5.17 -0.89
CA ALA A 101 5.66 -4.65 -0.42
C ALA A 101 4.51 -5.66 -0.53
N SER A 102 4.79 -6.93 -0.84
CA SER A 102 3.76 -7.97 -0.86
C SER A 102 3.16 -8.21 0.53
N LEU A 103 2.07 -8.95 0.58
CA LEU A 103 1.42 -9.41 1.80
C LEU A 103 1.87 -10.82 2.22
N VAL A 104 2.81 -11.37 1.46
CA VAL A 104 3.45 -12.67 1.69
C VAL A 104 4.96 -12.48 1.63
N ASP A 105 5.67 -13.02 2.61
CA ASP A 105 7.12 -13.09 2.55
C ASP A 105 7.53 -14.17 1.55
N ASN A 106 8.04 -13.77 0.39
CA ASN A 106 8.38 -14.68 -0.71
C ASN A 106 9.59 -15.58 -0.41
N GLU A 107 10.36 -15.31 0.64
CA GLU A 107 11.48 -16.18 1.03
C GLU A 107 11.02 -17.44 1.76
N ASN A 108 9.93 -17.35 2.51
CA ASN A 108 9.48 -18.43 3.38
C ASN A 108 7.99 -18.74 3.28
N GLY A 109 7.24 -18.00 2.45
CA GLY A 109 5.79 -18.17 2.26
C GLY A 109 4.93 -17.69 3.42
N LYS A 110 5.50 -16.96 4.40
CA LYS A 110 4.77 -16.46 5.56
C LYS A 110 3.80 -15.35 5.14
N ILE A 111 2.54 -15.47 5.57
CA ILE A 111 1.57 -14.38 5.46
C ILE A 111 1.93 -13.28 6.46
N LEU A 112 2.06 -12.04 5.98
CA LEU A 112 2.46 -10.89 6.78
C LEU A 112 1.26 -10.28 7.53
N GLN A 113 1.53 -9.62 8.66
CA GLN A 113 0.49 -9.06 9.52
C GLN A 113 -0.42 -8.04 8.82
N ALA A 114 0.09 -7.27 7.86
CA ALA A 114 -0.71 -6.32 7.09
C ALA A 114 -1.92 -6.96 6.39
N THR A 115 -1.82 -8.25 6.02
CA THR A 115 -2.92 -9.02 5.43
C THR A 115 -4.17 -9.04 6.33
N TYR A 116 -3.99 -9.10 7.64
CA TYR A 116 -5.08 -9.18 8.61
C TYR A 116 -5.67 -7.80 8.95
N GLU A 117 -5.03 -6.72 8.53
CA GLU A 117 -5.55 -5.36 8.69
C GLU A 117 -6.52 -4.98 7.56
N LEU A 118 -6.30 -5.45 6.34
CA LEU A 118 -7.13 -5.11 5.17
C LEU A 118 -8.61 -5.48 5.31
N PRO A 119 -9.01 -6.66 5.83
CA PRO A 119 -10.42 -7.01 6.01
C PRO A 119 -11.18 -6.10 6.97
N LYS A 120 -10.48 -5.36 7.82
CA LYS A 120 -11.09 -4.39 8.74
C LYS A 120 -11.59 -3.13 8.04
N PHE A 121 -11.36 -3.00 6.73
CA PHE A 121 -11.87 -1.90 5.91
C PHE A 121 -13.40 -1.94 5.72
N LYS A 122 -14.04 -3.08 5.88
CA LYS A 122 -15.49 -3.27 5.72
C LYS A 122 -16.30 -2.67 6.86
#